data_58e86ca47a5a3f68fb459ab0bb3897f1
#
_entry.id   58e86ca47a5a3f68fb459ab0bb3897f1
#
_cell.length_a   1.000
_cell.length_b   1.000
_cell.length_c   1.000
_cell.angle_alpha   90.00
_cell.angle_beta   90.00
_cell.angle_gamma   90.00
#
_symmetry.space_group_name_H-M   'P 1'
#
loop_
_entity.id
_entity.type
_entity.pdbx_description
1 polymer ?
#
loop_
_entity_poly.entity_id
_entity_poly.type
_entity_poly.pdbx_seq_one_letter_code
_entity_poly.pdbx_strand_id
1 'polypeptide(L)'
;MQQQRNIKIYVSENKTDWMEVASEEAGEKGRFKYDFAPTNARYVKIELEERTMEQYGYCMYEWQIYTVGSVEEKEMPNLAENATAVASSDDGENSAEKAIDGDEGTMWRTEYIQDPTVTDEEKANENITLSWNSPQTFDTVKVKWGGGYMKGYKLQTSDDGETWTDMYEVTSGIASEYRNIRLKEAVTTSHLRLQGITFGAYCFEIYEIQVYDQTNVPVESINLNYTSKKLNLDKEEDNKVELEYNLSPSNTSQTDIVWSSSNEAVAEVKNGVVTGKSVGRADITIASKDNPNVKKTCVVYVSKNLISLSYSS
;
A
#
# COMPACT_ATOMS: atom_id res chain seq x y z
N MET A 1 30.27 -0.16 0.11
CA MET A 1 30.52 -1.41 -0.64
C MET A 1 29.26 -1.75 -1.40
N GLN A 2 29.32 -1.74 -2.74
CA GLN A 2 28.22 -2.14 -3.60
C GLN A 2 27.97 -3.64 -3.42
N GLN A 3 26.76 -4.03 -3.07
CA GLN A 3 26.33 -5.43 -3.10
C GLN A 3 25.74 -5.72 -4.48
N GLN A 4 26.42 -6.51 -5.28
CA GLN A 4 25.86 -7.07 -6.51
C GLN A 4 24.71 -8.03 -6.15
N ARG A 5 23.59 -7.88 -6.82
CA ARG A 5 22.41 -8.76 -6.67
C ARG A 5 21.87 -9.05 -8.06
N ASN A 6 21.83 -10.30 -8.38
CA ASN A 6 21.08 -10.73 -9.56
C ASN A 6 19.67 -11.07 -9.09
N ILE A 7 18.69 -10.37 -9.63
CA ILE A 7 17.27 -10.55 -9.34
C ILE A 7 16.61 -11.08 -10.59
N LYS A 8 15.86 -12.17 -10.47
CA LYS A 8 14.98 -12.69 -11.53
C LYS A 8 13.57 -12.82 -11.02
N ILE A 9 12.62 -12.38 -11.81
CA ILE A 9 11.18 -12.45 -11.50
C ILE A 9 10.53 -13.39 -12.48
N TYR A 10 9.81 -14.37 -11.95
CA TYR A 10 9.09 -15.38 -12.70
C TYR A 10 7.62 -15.37 -12.35
N VAL A 11 6.80 -15.70 -13.32
CA VAL A 11 5.35 -15.90 -13.16
C VAL A 11 4.96 -17.30 -13.62
N SER A 12 3.87 -17.85 -13.04
CA SER A 12 3.35 -19.17 -13.39
C SER A 12 1.85 -19.27 -13.10
N GLU A 13 1.14 -20.10 -13.87
CA GLU A 13 -0.26 -20.46 -13.59
C GLU A 13 -0.37 -21.73 -12.72
N ASN A 14 0.64 -22.59 -12.68
CA ASN A 14 0.57 -23.95 -12.11
C ASN A 14 1.70 -24.32 -11.14
N LYS A 15 2.67 -23.44 -10.85
CA LYS A 15 3.89 -23.64 -10.03
C LYS A 15 4.94 -24.57 -10.63
N THR A 16 4.74 -25.11 -11.82
CA THR A 16 5.68 -26.00 -12.50
C THR A 16 6.35 -25.30 -13.70
N ASP A 17 5.55 -24.60 -14.48
CA ASP A 17 6.01 -23.90 -15.68
C ASP A 17 6.20 -22.44 -15.34
N TRP A 18 7.47 -22.03 -15.22
CA TRP A 18 7.86 -20.69 -14.84
C TRP A 18 8.37 -19.91 -16.04
N MET A 19 7.80 -18.73 -16.29
CA MET A 19 8.24 -17.79 -17.32
C MET A 19 8.96 -16.62 -16.65
N GLU A 20 10.19 -16.35 -17.07
CA GLU A 20 10.91 -15.14 -16.64
C GLU A 20 10.27 -13.91 -17.27
N VAL A 21 9.93 -12.91 -16.45
CA VAL A 21 9.29 -11.66 -16.89
C VAL A 21 10.17 -10.44 -16.67
N ALA A 22 11.12 -10.52 -15.76
CA ALA A 22 12.12 -9.48 -15.55
C ALA A 22 13.38 -10.05 -14.91
N SER A 23 14.52 -9.46 -15.24
CA SER A 23 15.81 -9.74 -14.60
C SER A 23 16.66 -8.47 -14.52
N GLU A 24 17.48 -8.36 -13.48
CA GLU A 24 18.43 -7.29 -13.30
C GLU A 24 19.75 -7.84 -12.74
N GLU A 25 20.86 -7.44 -13.38
CA GLU A 25 22.20 -7.71 -12.90
C GLU A 25 22.71 -6.51 -12.11
N ALA A 26 23.14 -6.74 -10.87
CA ALA A 26 23.77 -5.73 -10.01
C ALA A 26 22.89 -4.56 -9.59
N GLY A 27 22.01 -4.76 -8.60
CA GLY A 27 21.22 -3.68 -7.98
C GLY A 27 21.93 -3.01 -6.78
N GLU A 28 21.76 -1.71 -6.63
CA GLU A 28 22.08 -0.98 -5.39
C GLU A 28 21.01 -1.24 -4.32
N LYS A 29 21.24 -0.81 -3.08
CA LYS A 29 20.18 -0.77 -2.05
C LYS A 29 19.11 0.21 -2.46
N GLY A 30 17.83 -0.15 -2.30
CA GLY A 30 16.75 0.80 -2.56
C GLY A 30 15.43 0.14 -2.94
N ARG A 31 14.53 0.95 -3.46
CA ARG A 31 13.25 0.55 -4.02
C ARG A 31 13.46 0.20 -5.49
N PHE A 32 13.07 -1.00 -5.89
CA PHE A 32 13.14 -1.45 -7.26
C PHE A 32 11.73 -1.59 -7.84
N LYS A 33 11.56 -1.16 -9.09
CA LYS A 33 10.33 -1.31 -9.86
C LYS A 33 10.65 -2.04 -11.16
N TYR A 34 9.93 -3.12 -11.42
CA TYR A 34 10.06 -3.89 -12.64
C TYR A 34 8.75 -3.85 -13.40
N ASP A 35 8.77 -3.21 -14.57
CA ASP A 35 7.64 -3.17 -15.49
C ASP A 35 7.82 -4.27 -16.54
N PHE A 36 6.82 -5.13 -16.72
CA PHE A 36 6.80 -6.17 -17.73
C PHE A 36 5.46 -6.26 -18.44
N ALA A 37 5.42 -6.92 -19.58
CA ALA A 37 4.19 -7.08 -20.35
C ALA A 37 3.12 -7.76 -19.50
N PRO A 38 1.86 -7.29 -19.58
CA PRO A 38 0.75 -7.92 -18.87
C PRO A 38 0.68 -9.41 -19.12
N THR A 39 0.70 -10.20 -18.06
CA THR A 39 0.75 -11.66 -18.12
C THR A 39 -0.21 -12.26 -17.11
N ASN A 40 -1.04 -13.21 -17.56
CA ASN A 40 -1.89 -13.96 -16.66
C ASN A 40 -1.04 -14.89 -15.80
N ALA A 41 -1.15 -14.77 -14.49
CA ALA A 41 -0.42 -15.61 -13.55
C ALA A 41 -1.17 -15.76 -12.23
N ARG A 42 -1.02 -16.92 -11.59
CA ARG A 42 -1.51 -17.18 -10.24
C ARG A 42 -0.38 -17.15 -9.21
N TYR A 43 0.87 -17.26 -9.66
CA TYR A 43 2.05 -17.34 -8.81
C TYR A 43 3.14 -16.45 -9.36
N VAL A 44 3.82 -15.76 -8.46
CA VAL A 44 5.00 -14.96 -8.75
C VAL A 44 6.14 -15.46 -7.86
N LYS A 45 7.34 -15.55 -8.42
CA LYS A 45 8.55 -15.99 -7.72
C LYS A 45 9.67 -14.99 -7.99
N ILE A 46 10.39 -14.60 -6.95
CA ILE A 46 11.65 -13.88 -7.06
C ILE A 46 12.78 -14.86 -6.77
N GLU A 47 13.75 -14.93 -7.67
CA GLU A 47 15.03 -15.60 -7.43
C GLU A 47 16.10 -14.53 -7.21
N LEU A 48 16.83 -14.68 -6.12
CA LEU A 48 17.97 -13.85 -5.75
C LEU A 48 19.21 -14.71 -5.90
N GLU A 49 19.94 -14.46 -7.01
CA GLU A 49 21.14 -15.23 -7.35
C GLU A 49 22.37 -14.54 -6.80
N GLU A 50 23.32 -14.89 -6.26
CA GLU A 50 24.58 -14.30 -5.74
C GLU A 50 24.45 -13.44 -4.48
N ARG A 51 25.19 -13.84 -3.48
CA ARG A 51 25.45 -13.07 -2.26
C ARG A 51 26.85 -12.49 -2.35
N THR A 52 26.99 -11.20 -2.08
CA THR A 52 28.31 -10.57 -1.98
C THR A 52 29.04 -10.90 -0.67
N MET A 53 28.30 -11.35 0.34
CA MET A 53 28.83 -11.80 1.61
C MET A 53 28.07 -13.06 2.04
N GLU A 54 28.76 -14.19 2.13
CA GLU A 54 28.18 -15.49 2.49
C GLU A 54 27.52 -15.52 3.87
N GLN A 55 27.95 -14.62 4.77
CA GLN A 55 27.48 -14.55 6.16
C GLN A 55 26.18 -13.77 6.37
N TYR A 56 25.69 -13.03 5.37
CA TYR A 56 24.46 -12.25 5.46
C TYR A 56 23.38 -12.76 4.51
N GLY A 57 22.14 -12.80 5.01
CA GLY A 57 20.95 -13.12 4.21
C GLY A 57 20.47 -11.95 3.34
N TYR A 58 19.51 -12.24 2.46
CA TYR A 58 18.76 -11.22 1.78
C TYR A 58 17.70 -10.65 2.74
N CYS A 59 17.50 -9.30 2.70
CA CYS A 59 16.41 -8.63 3.38
C CYS A 59 15.49 -8.00 2.35
N MET A 60 14.20 -8.29 2.45
CA MET A 60 13.13 -7.67 1.67
C MET A 60 12.10 -7.13 2.65
N TYR A 61 11.85 -5.82 2.62
CA TYR A 61 10.94 -5.18 3.56
C TYR A 61 9.49 -5.25 3.08
N GLU A 62 9.28 -5.09 1.77
CA GLU A 62 7.96 -5.09 1.17
C GLU A 62 8.04 -5.58 -0.27
N TRP A 63 6.98 -6.25 -0.73
CA TRP A 63 6.82 -6.68 -2.10
C TRP A 63 5.40 -6.40 -2.58
N GLN A 64 5.28 -5.53 -3.57
CA GLN A 64 4.00 -5.13 -4.16
C GLN A 64 3.92 -5.65 -5.60
N ILE A 65 2.76 -6.18 -5.99
CA ILE A 65 2.46 -6.65 -7.34
C ILE A 65 1.25 -5.87 -7.84
N TYR A 66 1.39 -5.24 -9.00
CA TYR A 66 0.35 -4.45 -9.63
C TYR A 66 -0.19 -5.18 -10.85
N THR A 67 -1.51 -5.10 -11.05
CA THR A 67 -2.17 -5.60 -12.26
C THR A 67 -2.20 -4.53 -13.34
N VAL A 68 -2.52 -4.94 -14.60
CA VAL A 68 -2.73 -3.98 -15.70
C VAL A 68 -3.83 -2.99 -15.33
N GLY A 69 -3.50 -1.71 -15.41
CA GLY A 69 -4.42 -0.64 -15.03
C GLY A 69 -4.44 -0.32 -13.54
N SER A 70 -3.64 -1.00 -12.69
CA SER A 70 -3.40 -0.52 -11.33
C SER A 70 -2.56 0.76 -11.41
N VAL A 71 -3.03 1.78 -10.75
CA VAL A 71 -2.29 3.05 -10.61
C VAL A 71 -1.50 2.97 -9.32
N GLU A 72 -0.37 3.67 -9.27
CA GLU A 72 0.43 3.80 -8.05
C GLU A 72 -0.46 4.18 -6.86
N GLU A 73 -0.08 3.71 -5.67
CA GLU A 73 -0.74 4.14 -4.44
C GLU A 73 -0.67 5.66 -4.34
N LYS A 74 -1.78 6.29 -3.97
CA LYS A 74 -1.79 7.71 -3.67
C LYS A 74 -1.05 7.94 -2.37
N GLU A 75 0.01 8.71 -2.42
CA GLU A 75 0.64 9.21 -1.19
C GLU A 75 -0.36 10.14 -0.48
N MET A 76 -0.78 9.72 0.70
CA MET A 76 -1.60 10.55 1.56
C MET A 76 -0.71 11.61 2.22
N PRO A 77 -1.24 12.80 2.54
CA PRO A 77 -0.46 13.81 3.26
C PRO A 77 0.14 13.23 4.54
N ASN A 78 1.44 13.46 4.74
CA ASN A 78 2.11 13.11 5.99
C ASN A 78 1.66 14.07 7.09
N LEU A 79 0.85 13.58 8.03
CA LEU A 79 0.31 14.39 9.12
C LEU A 79 1.39 14.85 10.10
N ALA A 80 2.52 14.13 10.18
CA ALA A 80 3.63 14.49 11.07
C ALA A 80 4.28 15.83 10.72
N GLU A 81 4.34 16.21 9.44
CA GLU A 81 4.89 17.50 8.98
C GLU A 81 4.18 18.73 9.57
N ASN A 82 2.94 18.57 10.03
CA ASN A 82 2.13 19.63 10.65
C ASN A 82 2.11 19.52 12.19
N ALA A 83 2.89 18.61 12.77
CA ALA A 83 3.01 18.46 14.21
C ALA A 83 4.14 19.30 14.78
N THR A 84 4.12 19.49 16.10
CA THR A 84 5.28 19.91 16.88
C THR A 84 5.87 18.68 17.54
N ALA A 85 7.18 18.47 17.43
CA ALA A 85 7.87 17.36 18.06
C ALA A 85 8.59 17.81 19.34
N VAL A 86 8.44 17.03 20.42
CA VAL A 86 9.17 17.23 21.68
C VAL A 86 9.68 15.87 22.14
N ALA A 87 10.94 15.79 22.51
CA ALA A 87 11.55 14.58 23.02
C ALA A 87 11.96 14.70 24.48
N SER A 88 12.16 13.57 25.16
CA SER A 88 12.66 13.50 26.54
C SER A 88 14.08 14.01 26.68
N SER A 89 14.92 13.77 25.67
CA SER A 89 16.29 14.28 25.58
C SER A 89 16.72 14.45 24.11
N ASP A 90 17.80 15.20 23.88
CA ASP A 90 18.55 15.21 22.63
C ASP A 90 20.04 15.41 22.92
N ASP A 91 20.89 15.21 21.92
CA ASP A 91 22.34 15.35 22.05
C ASP A 91 22.86 16.78 21.86
N GLY A 92 21.95 17.76 21.79
CA GLY A 92 22.25 19.17 21.57
C GLY A 92 22.44 19.58 20.13
N GLU A 93 22.54 18.62 19.19
CA GLU A 93 22.67 18.84 17.74
C GLU A 93 21.47 18.26 16.98
N ASN A 94 20.91 17.16 17.42
CA ASN A 94 19.87 16.38 16.74
C ASN A 94 18.54 16.43 17.47
N SER A 95 17.88 17.59 17.39
CA SER A 95 16.61 17.86 18.07
C SER A 95 15.43 17.07 17.53
N ALA A 96 14.33 17.01 18.31
CA ALA A 96 13.13 16.23 18.00
C ALA A 96 12.50 16.59 16.65
N GLU A 97 12.54 17.85 16.23
CA GLU A 97 11.94 18.34 15.00
C GLU A 97 12.55 17.69 13.74
N LYS A 98 13.82 17.25 13.83
CA LYS A 98 14.50 16.55 12.74
C LYS A 98 13.92 15.17 12.44
N ALA A 99 13.10 14.63 13.33
CA ALA A 99 12.40 13.38 13.07
C ALA A 99 11.10 13.54 12.28
N ILE A 100 10.71 14.78 11.94
CA ILE A 100 9.46 15.08 11.20
C ILE A 100 9.64 16.19 10.15
N ASP A 101 10.87 16.51 9.77
CA ASP A 101 11.20 17.62 8.87
C ASP A 101 11.11 17.25 7.38
N GLY A 102 10.83 15.98 7.07
CA GLY A 102 10.77 15.46 5.71
C GLY A 102 12.12 15.21 5.05
N ASP A 103 13.24 15.42 5.78
CA ASP A 103 14.61 15.17 5.32
C ASP A 103 15.14 13.86 5.94
N GLU A 104 15.10 12.78 5.19
CA GLU A 104 15.62 11.48 5.61
C GLU A 104 17.14 11.46 5.86
N GLY A 105 17.85 12.57 5.64
CA GLY A 105 19.27 12.77 5.93
C GLY A 105 19.54 13.37 7.31
N THR A 106 18.52 13.94 7.96
CA THR A 106 18.57 14.45 9.34
C THR A 106 17.96 13.44 10.31
N MET A 107 18.14 13.63 11.63
CA MET A 107 17.58 12.72 12.62
C MET A 107 17.40 13.40 13.98
N TRP A 108 16.47 12.91 14.77
CA TRP A 108 16.50 13.05 16.21
C TRP A 108 17.43 11.99 16.81
N ARG A 109 18.24 12.38 17.78
CA ARG A 109 19.10 11.46 18.53
C ARG A 109 19.12 11.86 20.01
N THR A 110 18.90 10.88 20.90
CA THR A 110 19.05 11.07 22.34
C THR A 110 20.53 11.26 22.72
N GLU A 111 20.77 11.74 23.94
CA GLU A 111 22.13 11.68 24.49
C GLU A 111 22.74 10.29 24.40
N TYR A 112 24.07 10.26 24.21
CA TYR A 112 24.81 9.01 24.11
C TYR A 112 25.11 8.47 25.52
N ILE A 113 24.34 7.46 25.93
CA ILE A 113 24.42 6.93 27.31
C ILE A 113 25.44 5.80 27.35
N GLN A 114 26.68 6.12 27.70
CA GLN A 114 27.75 5.13 27.95
C GLN A 114 27.95 4.82 29.45
N ASP A 115 27.20 5.46 30.35
CA ASP A 115 27.34 5.25 31.77
C ASP A 115 26.89 3.83 32.19
N PRO A 116 27.82 2.96 32.62
CA PRO A 116 27.47 1.60 33.01
C PRO A 116 26.64 1.55 34.31
N THR A 117 26.48 2.66 35.02
CA THR A 117 25.68 2.75 36.25
C THR A 117 24.21 3.05 35.95
N VAL A 118 23.88 3.53 34.77
CA VAL A 118 22.50 3.76 34.33
C VAL A 118 21.87 2.43 33.92
N THR A 119 20.75 2.09 34.51
CA THR A 119 20.03 0.85 34.23
C THR A 119 19.42 0.85 32.83
N ASP A 120 19.18 -0.33 32.24
CA ASP A 120 18.49 -0.43 30.96
C ASP A 120 17.07 0.15 31.01
N GLU A 121 16.41 0.17 32.18
CA GLU A 121 15.10 0.76 32.40
C GLU A 121 15.16 2.30 32.38
N GLU A 122 16.20 2.90 32.96
CA GLU A 122 16.42 4.36 32.90
C GLU A 122 16.75 4.80 31.47
N LYS A 123 17.57 4.02 30.74
CA LYS A 123 17.87 4.26 29.33
C LYS A 123 16.64 4.10 28.43
N ALA A 124 15.72 3.23 28.82
CA ALA A 124 14.52 2.92 28.04
C ALA A 124 13.43 4.00 28.17
N ASN A 125 13.53 4.91 29.13
CA ASN A 125 12.50 5.94 29.41
C ASN A 125 12.47 7.09 28.38
N GLU A 126 13.28 7.01 27.34
CA GLU A 126 13.31 7.98 26.26
C GLU A 126 12.04 7.93 25.43
N ASN A 127 11.58 9.09 25.02
CA ASN A 127 10.40 9.21 24.18
C ASN A 127 10.46 10.43 23.25
N ILE A 128 9.69 10.36 22.18
CA ILE A 128 9.38 11.49 21.30
C ILE A 128 7.86 11.60 21.14
N THR A 129 7.35 12.81 21.30
CA THR A 129 5.92 13.13 21.25
C THR A 129 5.66 14.11 20.11
N LEU A 130 4.73 13.76 19.24
CA LEU A 130 4.15 14.63 18.22
C LEU A 130 2.84 15.21 18.74
N SER A 131 2.64 16.51 18.56
CA SER A 131 1.44 17.22 19.02
C SER A 131 0.88 18.07 17.89
N TRP A 132 -0.44 18.03 17.71
CA TRP A 132 -1.17 18.81 16.72
C TRP A 132 -2.08 19.83 17.39
N ASN A 133 -2.29 20.99 16.74
CA ASN A 133 -3.20 22.04 17.18
C ASN A 133 -4.69 21.63 17.19
N SER A 134 -5.02 20.58 16.45
CA SER A 134 -6.34 19.95 16.41
C SER A 134 -6.17 18.44 16.25
N PRO A 135 -7.10 17.63 16.82
CA PRO A 135 -7.01 16.18 16.71
C PRO A 135 -6.87 15.71 15.26
N GLN A 136 -5.98 14.75 15.02
CA GLN A 136 -5.77 14.11 13.72
C GLN A 136 -6.27 12.67 13.77
N THR A 137 -6.84 12.21 12.65
CA THR A 137 -7.23 10.80 12.47
C THR A 137 -6.17 10.10 11.65
N PHE A 138 -5.68 8.96 12.11
CA PHE A 138 -4.70 8.14 11.39
C PHE A 138 -4.79 6.65 11.77
N ASP A 139 -4.31 5.80 10.90
CA ASP A 139 -4.18 4.36 11.14
C ASP A 139 -2.78 3.81 10.87
N THR A 140 -1.88 4.61 10.31
CA THR A 140 -0.55 4.16 9.88
C THR A 140 0.53 5.11 10.40
N VAL A 141 1.54 4.54 11.06
CA VAL A 141 2.75 5.23 11.50
C VAL A 141 3.97 4.53 10.91
N LYS A 142 4.81 5.27 10.20
CA LYS A 142 6.09 4.78 9.68
C LYS A 142 7.21 5.41 10.47
N VAL A 143 8.19 4.60 10.88
CA VAL A 143 9.38 5.06 11.60
C VAL A 143 10.62 4.61 10.87
N LYS A 144 11.48 5.55 10.49
CA LYS A 144 12.81 5.29 9.93
C LYS A 144 13.84 5.36 11.06
N TRP A 145 14.34 4.21 11.45
CA TRP A 145 15.34 4.08 12.50
C TRP A 145 16.75 4.32 11.98
N GLY A 146 17.63 4.88 12.85
CA GLY A 146 19.06 4.89 12.66
C GLY A 146 19.77 3.65 13.20
N GLY A 147 21.07 3.75 13.44
CA GLY A 147 21.87 2.70 14.07
C GLY A 147 21.50 2.48 15.55
N GLY A 148 21.02 3.55 16.20
CA GLY A 148 20.43 3.52 17.53
C GLY A 148 18.93 3.30 17.47
N TYR A 149 18.44 2.09 17.76
CA TYR A 149 17.02 1.76 17.68
C TYR A 149 16.46 1.32 19.02
N MET A 150 15.16 1.53 19.22
CA MET A 150 14.43 0.99 20.36
C MET A 150 14.14 -0.49 20.12
N LYS A 151 14.71 -1.36 20.94
CA LYS A 151 14.44 -2.81 20.89
C LYS A 151 13.02 -3.11 21.33
N GLY A 152 12.54 -2.45 22.38
CA GLY A 152 11.15 -2.47 22.81
C GLY A 152 10.61 -1.06 22.86
N TYR A 153 9.39 -0.85 22.34
CA TYR A 153 8.72 0.45 22.38
C TYR A 153 7.21 0.32 22.27
N LYS A 154 6.53 1.40 22.67
CA LYS A 154 5.08 1.56 22.49
C LYS A 154 4.77 2.76 21.60
N LEU A 155 3.71 2.65 20.82
CA LEU A 155 2.97 3.80 20.33
C LEU A 155 1.82 4.08 21.27
N GLN A 156 1.73 5.32 21.71
CA GLN A 156 0.73 5.78 22.66
C GLN A 156 0.05 7.03 22.13
N THR A 157 -1.22 7.20 22.44
CA THR A 157 -2.00 8.39 22.08
C THR A 157 -2.54 9.08 23.32
N SER A 158 -2.78 10.38 23.21
CA SER A 158 -3.35 11.19 24.26
C SER A 158 -4.13 12.38 23.69
N ASP A 159 -5.22 12.77 24.34
CA ASP A 159 -5.97 13.98 23.98
C ASP A 159 -5.55 15.20 24.83
N ASP A 160 -4.98 14.97 26.02
CA ASP A 160 -4.57 15.99 26.98
C ASP A 160 -3.05 16.15 27.16
N GLY A 161 -2.26 15.23 26.57
CA GLY A 161 -0.80 15.18 26.71
C GLY A 161 -0.31 14.63 28.06
N GLU A 162 -1.22 14.26 28.96
CA GLU A 162 -0.94 13.76 30.31
C GLU A 162 -1.32 12.29 30.47
N THR A 163 -2.51 11.91 29.99
CA THR A 163 -3.05 10.55 30.08
C THR A 163 -2.81 9.80 28.76
N TRP A 164 -2.05 8.69 28.81
CA TRP A 164 -1.61 7.97 27.63
C TRP A 164 -2.29 6.60 27.50
N THR A 165 -2.72 6.28 26.29
CA THR A 165 -3.30 4.97 25.92
C THR A 165 -2.36 4.24 24.98
N ASP A 166 -2.02 3.00 25.32
CA ASP A 166 -1.19 2.12 24.48
C ASP A 166 -1.98 1.66 23.25
N MET A 167 -1.48 1.96 22.06
CA MET A 167 -2.09 1.56 20.79
C MET A 167 -1.36 0.38 20.14
N TYR A 168 -0.05 0.31 20.32
CA TYR A 168 0.80 -0.72 19.73
C TYR A 168 2.05 -0.92 20.58
N GLU A 169 2.51 -2.18 20.69
CA GLU A 169 3.71 -2.53 21.46
C GLU A 169 4.60 -3.49 20.70
N VAL A 170 5.90 -3.23 20.73
CA VAL A 170 6.97 -4.12 20.27
C VAL A 170 7.88 -4.44 21.44
N THR A 171 8.02 -5.72 21.77
CA THR A 171 8.88 -6.19 22.89
C THR A 171 10.26 -6.66 22.44
N SER A 172 10.43 -6.97 21.16
CA SER A 172 11.70 -7.46 20.59
C SER A 172 11.87 -6.99 19.14
N GLY A 173 12.01 -5.67 18.96
CA GLY A 173 12.33 -5.07 17.66
C GLY A 173 13.75 -5.43 17.20
N ILE A 174 13.96 -5.35 15.91
CA ILE A 174 15.28 -5.43 15.26
C ILE A 174 15.58 -4.10 14.60
N ALA A 175 16.84 -3.76 14.47
CA ALA A 175 17.25 -2.62 13.65
C ALA A 175 16.68 -2.79 12.24
N SER A 176 15.87 -1.86 11.81
CA SER A 176 15.27 -1.85 10.48
C SER A 176 15.27 -0.41 9.98
N GLU A 177 15.66 -0.21 8.75
CA GLU A 177 15.66 1.13 8.15
C GLU A 177 14.27 1.75 8.16
N TYR A 178 13.21 0.94 7.96
CA TYR A 178 11.82 1.36 8.05
C TYR A 178 10.98 0.39 8.86
N ARG A 179 10.13 0.93 9.72
CA ARG A 179 9.07 0.19 10.40
C ARG A 179 7.71 0.78 10.03
N ASN A 180 6.91 0.01 9.33
CA ASN A 180 5.54 0.36 9.01
C ASN A 180 4.61 -0.28 10.05
N ILE A 181 3.89 0.55 10.82
CA ILE A 181 2.97 0.13 11.86
C ILE A 181 1.57 0.52 11.42
N ARG A 182 0.74 -0.47 11.16
CA ARG A 182 -0.67 -0.27 10.86
C ARG A 182 -1.51 -0.66 12.06
N LEU A 183 -2.30 0.28 12.56
CA LEU A 183 -3.25 0.06 13.64
C LEU A 183 -4.44 -0.76 13.12
N LYS A 184 -5.12 -1.49 14.01
CA LYS A 184 -6.31 -2.28 13.66
C LYS A 184 -7.50 -1.40 13.27
N GLU A 185 -7.60 -0.25 13.91
CA GLU A 185 -8.62 0.76 13.69
C GLU A 185 -7.96 2.13 13.71
N ALA A 186 -8.48 3.07 12.95
CA ALA A 186 -8.01 4.44 12.99
C ALA A 186 -8.29 5.06 14.35
N VAL A 187 -7.37 5.90 14.79
CA VAL A 187 -7.49 6.67 16.04
C VAL A 187 -7.54 8.16 15.73
N THR A 188 -8.38 8.90 16.47
CA THR A 188 -8.40 10.36 16.43
C THR A 188 -7.86 10.89 17.74
N THR A 189 -6.79 11.69 17.70
CA THR A 189 -6.07 12.14 18.90
C THR A 189 -5.29 13.44 18.64
N SER A 190 -4.97 14.17 19.71
CA SER A 190 -4.14 15.39 19.65
C SER A 190 -2.65 15.10 19.79
N HIS A 191 -2.27 13.95 20.36
CA HIS A 191 -0.87 13.62 20.64
C HIS A 191 -0.57 12.16 20.30
N LEU A 192 0.59 11.92 19.68
CA LEU A 192 1.18 10.61 19.43
C LEU A 192 2.56 10.55 20.09
N ARG A 193 2.82 9.52 20.89
CA ARG A 193 4.12 9.31 21.52
C ARG A 193 4.69 7.95 21.14
N LEU A 194 5.96 7.95 20.77
CA LEU A 194 6.78 6.76 20.70
C LEU A 194 7.59 6.68 21.98
N GLN A 195 7.24 5.71 22.86
CA GLN A 195 7.82 5.50 24.17
C GLN A 195 8.72 4.28 24.17
N GLY A 196 9.99 4.45 24.50
CA GLY A 196 10.93 3.35 24.68
C GLY A 196 10.57 2.46 25.89
N ILE A 197 10.83 1.16 25.76
CA ILE A 197 10.67 0.15 26.83
C ILE A 197 12.00 -0.57 27.07
N THR A 198 12.72 -0.91 25.99
CA THR A 198 13.96 -1.66 26.07
C THR A 198 14.99 -1.04 25.16
N PHE A 199 16.15 -0.81 25.73
CA PHE A 199 17.29 -0.24 25.04
C PHE A 199 17.94 -1.30 24.11
N GLY A 200 18.28 -0.90 22.89
CA GLY A 200 18.90 -1.79 21.88
C GLY A 200 20.30 -1.38 21.46
N ALA A 201 20.71 -0.13 21.77
CA ALA A 201 21.96 0.46 21.35
C ALA A 201 22.41 1.54 22.37
N TYR A 202 23.38 2.37 22.03
CA TYR A 202 23.93 3.39 22.94
C TYR A 202 23.12 4.71 22.97
N CYS A 203 22.22 4.89 22.01
CA CYS A 203 21.30 6.01 21.88
C CYS A 203 20.09 5.57 21.06
N PHE A 204 19.05 6.38 21.02
CA PHE A 204 17.98 6.24 20.02
C PHE A 204 18.20 7.23 18.89
N GLU A 205 17.97 6.77 17.67
CA GLU A 205 18.10 7.54 16.45
C GLU A 205 16.87 7.31 15.59
N ILE A 206 16.13 8.39 15.30
CA ILE A 206 15.00 8.36 14.37
C ILE A 206 15.25 9.39 13.29
N TYR A 207 15.38 8.92 12.05
CA TYR A 207 15.53 9.78 10.89
C TYR A 207 14.19 10.41 10.50
N GLU A 208 13.09 9.62 10.57
CA GLU A 208 11.80 10.14 10.16
C GLU A 208 10.66 9.39 10.85
N ILE A 209 9.64 10.13 11.28
CA ILE A 209 8.34 9.62 11.69
C ILE A 209 7.31 10.19 10.71
N GLN A 210 6.56 9.32 10.07
CA GLN A 210 5.49 9.67 9.16
C GLN A 210 4.17 9.11 9.69
N VAL A 211 3.10 9.89 9.57
CA VAL A 211 1.76 9.54 10.08
C VAL A 211 0.74 9.73 8.97
N TYR A 212 -0.08 8.70 8.69
CA TYR A 212 -1.01 8.71 7.58
C TYR A 212 -2.40 8.23 7.99
N ASP A 213 -3.42 8.88 7.44
CA ASP A 213 -4.78 8.34 7.40
C ASP A 213 -4.97 7.57 6.09
N GLN A 214 -4.95 6.23 6.17
CA GLN A 214 -5.22 5.35 5.05
C GLN A 214 -6.67 4.85 5.02
N THR A 215 -7.51 5.31 5.96
CA THR A 215 -8.92 4.87 6.04
C THR A 215 -9.82 5.59 5.06
N ASN A 216 -9.41 6.74 4.57
CA ASN A 216 -10.22 7.58 3.67
C ASN A 216 -9.46 7.97 2.39
N VAL A 217 -8.90 6.98 1.73
CA VAL A 217 -8.31 7.16 0.39
C VAL A 217 -9.43 7.16 -0.65
N PRO A 218 -9.76 8.29 -1.26
CA PRO A 218 -10.88 8.36 -2.20
C PRO A 218 -10.57 7.61 -3.49
N VAL A 219 -11.60 7.00 -4.09
CA VAL A 219 -11.51 6.49 -5.45
C VAL A 219 -11.49 7.65 -6.44
N GLU A 220 -10.54 7.65 -7.37
CA GLU A 220 -10.35 8.70 -8.38
C GLU A 220 -10.77 8.26 -9.78
N SER A 221 -10.60 6.98 -10.10
CA SER A 221 -11.06 6.43 -11.38
C SER A 221 -11.38 4.93 -11.31
N ILE A 222 -12.16 4.47 -12.28
CA ILE A 222 -12.47 3.05 -12.51
C ILE A 222 -12.01 2.69 -13.92
N ASN A 223 -11.28 1.60 -14.04
CA ASN A 223 -10.87 1.02 -15.33
C ASN A 223 -11.63 -0.28 -15.58
N LEU A 224 -12.05 -0.50 -16.83
CA LEU A 224 -12.68 -1.74 -17.29
C LEU A 224 -11.79 -2.44 -18.31
N ASN A 225 -11.82 -3.78 -18.31
CA ASN A 225 -11.16 -4.61 -19.32
C ASN A 225 -11.72 -4.38 -20.74
N TYR A 226 -12.98 -3.90 -20.86
CA TYR A 226 -13.61 -3.60 -22.13
C TYR A 226 -14.30 -2.23 -22.15
N THR A 227 -14.13 -1.48 -23.23
CA THR A 227 -14.90 -0.25 -23.51
C THR A 227 -16.12 -0.53 -24.39
N SER A 228 -16.09 -1.65 -25.15
CA SER A 228 -17.24 -2.16 -25.91
C SER A 228 -17.16 -3.67 -26.08
N LYS A 229 -18.32 -4.33 -26.20
CA LYS A 229 -18.43 -5.77 -26.44
C LYS A 229 -19.63 -6.11 -27.32
N LYS A 230 -19.48 -7.14 -28.15
CA LYS A 230 -20.60 -7.73 -28.92
C LYS A 230 -21.00 -9.03 -28.28
N LEU A 231 -22.30 -9.25 -28.10
CA LEU A 231 -22.91 -10.47 -27.63
C LEU A 231 -23.79 -11.07 -28.73
N ASN A 232 -23.92 -12.40 -28.79
CA ASN A 232 -24.69 -13.13 -29.77
C ASN A 232 -25.71 -14.03 -29.09
N LEU A 233 -27.01 -13.76 -29.32
CA LEU A 233 -28.11 -14.53 -28.69
C LEU A 233 -28.20 -15.98 -29.19
N ASP A 234 -27.65 -16.30 -30.36
CA ASP A 234 -27.74 -17.64 -30.95
C ASP A 234 -26.65 -18.59 -30.48
N LYS A 235 -25.71 -18.09 -29.66
CA LYS A 235 -24.59 -18.84 -29.09
C LYS A 235 -24.49 -18.56 -27.60
N GLU A 236 -24.71 -19.56 -26.77
CA GLU A 236 -24.74 -19.40 -25.32
C GLU A 236 -23.37 -18.91 -24.78
N GLU A 237 -22.28 -19.43 -25.33
CA GLU A 237 -20.91 -19.04 -24.99
C GLU A 237 -20.58 -17.59 -25.35
N ASP A 238 -21.21 -17.04 -26.42
CA ASP A 238 -20.99 -15.66 -26.88
C ASP A 238 -22.04 -14.67 -26.32
N ASN A 239 -23.04 -15.16 -25.56
CA ASN A 239 -24.14 -14.33 -25.02
C ASN A 239 -23.84 -13.72 -23.64
N LYS A 240 -22.66 -13.98 -23.10
CA LYS A 240 -22.23 -13.46 -21.81
C LYS A 240 -20.83 -12.86 -21.90
N VAL A 241 -20.55 -11.87 -21.07
CA VAL A 241 -19.21 -11.34 -20.87
C VAL A 241 -19.04 -10.93 -19.42
N GLU A 242 -17.91 -11.23 -18.84
CA GLU A 242 -17.49 -10.72 -17.54
C GLU A 242 -16.70 -9.42 -17.74
N LEU A 243 -17.17 -8.35 -17.10
CA LEU A 243 -16.49 -7.08 -17.03
C LEU A 243 -15.67 -7.04 -15.75
N GLU A 244 -14.36 -7.14 -15.91
CA GLU A 244 -13.39 -6.96 -14.84
C GLU A 244 -13.06 -5.47 -14.69
N TYR A 245 -12.79 -5.05 -13.45
CA TYR A 245 -12.49 -3.65 -13.15
C TYR A 245 -11.36 -3.51 -12.14
N ASN A 246 -10.69 -2.37 -12.21
CA ASN A 246 -9.74 -1.92 -11.20
C ASN A 246 -10.07 -0.52 -10.76
N LEU A 247 -9.91 -0.26 -9.46
CA LEU A 247 -10.06 1.07 -8.85
C LEU A 247 -8.69 1.75 -8.78
N SER A 248 -8.68 3.05 -8.94
CA SER A 248 -7.49 3.88 -8.78
C SER A 248 -7.79 5.02 -7.80
N PRO A 249 -6.86 5.30 -6.86
CA PRO A 249 -5.60 4.57 -6.60
C PRO A 249 -5.83 3.15 -6.08
N SER A 250 -4.81 2.28 -6.18
CA SER A 250 -4.93 0.85 -5.80
C SER A 250 -5.16 0.64 -4.29
N ASN A 251 -4.76 1.61 -3.47
CA ASN A 251 -4.98 1.64 -2.03
C ASN A 251 -6.27 2.37 -1.63
N THR A 252 -7.20 2.59 -2.55
CA THR A 252 -8.48 3.24 -2.20
C THR A 252 -9.22 2.47 -1.11
N SER A 253 -9.77 3.21 -0.15
CA SER A 253 -10.64 2.66 0.90
C SER A 253 -12.10 2.57 0.44
N GLN A 254 -12.45 3.24 -0.67
CA GLN A 254 -13.79 3.31 -1.23
C GLN A 254 -13.98 2.23 -2.31
N THR A 255 -14.18 0.99 -1.89
CA THR A 255 -14.24 -0.18 -2.78
C THR A 255 -15.65 -0.57 -3.19
N ASP A 256 -16.67 0.03 -2.60
CA ASP A 256 -18.08 -0.25 -2.91
C ASP A 256 -18.45 0.27 -4.29
N ILE A 257 -18.95 -0.62 -5.15
CA ILE A 257 -19.35 -0.29 -6.52
C ILE A 257 -20.78 -0.69 -6.81
N VAL A 258 -21.39 0.00 -7.78
CA VAL A 258 -22.74 -0.27 -8.30
C VAL A 258 -22.68 -0.48 -9.80
N TRP A 259 -23.33 -1.53 -10.27
CA TRP A 259 -23.51 -1.82 -11.69
C TRP A 259 -24.91 -1.42 -12.15
N SER A 260 -25.03 -0.90 -13.36
CA SER A 260 -26.31 -0.57 -13.98
C SER A 260 -26.28 -0.78 -15.49
N SER A 261 -27.44 -1.03 -16.07
CA SER A 261 -27.66 -1.08 -17.53
C SER A 261 -28.60 0.05 -17.95
N SER A 262 -28.27 0.73 -19.05
CA SER A 262 -29.18 1.73 -19.63
C SER A 262 -30.44 1.12 -20.25
N ASN A 263 -30.41 -0.19 -20.53
CA ASN A 263 -31.55 -0.93 -21.08
C ASN A 263 -31.48 -2.42 -20.71
N GLU A 264 -32.08 -2.77 -19.56
CA GLU A 264 -32.09 -4.14 -19.05
C GLU A 264 -32.88 -5.12 -19.93
N ALA A 265 -33.76 -4.64 -20.82
CA ALA A 265 -34.44 -5.49 -21.79
C ALA A 265 -33.49 -5.93 -22.93
N VAL A 266 -32.43 -5.21 -23.19
CA VAL A 266 -31.38 -5.55 -24.19
C VAL A 266 -30.27 -6.36 -23.52
N ALA A 267 -29.71 -5.87 -22.41
CA ALA A 267 -28.68 -6.55 -21.65
C ALA A 267 -28.80 -6.23 -20.17
N GLU A 268 -28.72 -7.25 -19.33
CA GLU A 268 -28.66 -7.10 -17.87
C GLU A 268 -27.22 -7.28 -17.37
N VAL A 269 -26.92 -6.70 -16.21
CA VAL A 269 -25.64 -6.88 -15.52
C VAL A 269 -25.89 -7.30 -14.07
N LYS A 270 -25.14 -8.33 -13.61
CA LYS A 270 -25.12 -8.79 -12.22
C LYS A 270 -23.67 -9.07 -11.83
N ASN A 271 -23.16 -8.34 -10.84
CA ASN A 271 -21.79 -8.51 -10.33
C ASN A 271 -20.72 -8.54 -11.43
N GLY A 272 -20.83 -7.64 -12.43
CA GLY A 272 -19.89 -7.55 -13.55
C GLY A 272 -20.22 -8.50 -14.72
N VAL A 273 -21.05 -9.53 -14.52
CA VAL A 273 -21.45 -10.43 -15.61
C VAL A 273 -22.62 -9.82 -16.38
N VAL A 274 -22.36 -9.53 -17.65
CA VAL A 274 -23.37 -9.00 -18.59
C VAL A 274 -23.95 -10.12 -19.44
N THR A 275 -25.28 -10.19 -19.52
CA THR A 275 -26.01 -11.18 -20.32
C THR A 275 -26.94 -10.47 -21.31
N GLY A 276 -26.83 -10.82 -22.59
CA GLY A 276 -27.73 -10.33 -23.65
C GLY A 276 -29.12 -10.96 -23.57
N LYS A 277 -30.17 -10.16 -23.73
CA LYS A 277 -31.58 -10.59 -23.69
C LYS A 277 -32.31 -10.38 -25.00
N SER A 278 -32.07 -9.27 -25.68
CA SER A 278 -32.70 -8.96 -26.98
C SER A 278 -31.75 -8.15 -27.85
N VAL A 279 -31.97 -8.19 -29.16
CA VAL A 279 -31.16 -7.43 -30.13
C VAL A 279 -31.26 -5.92 -29.83
N GLY A 280 -30.11 -5.27 -29.76
CA GLY A 280 -30.04 -3.82 -29.49
C GLY A 280 -28.71 -3.37 -28.90
N ARG A 281 -28.72 -2.17 -28.31
CA ARG A 281 -27.59 -1.57 -27.62
C ARG A 281 -27.96 -1.26 -26.18
N ALA A 282 -27.05 -1.56 -25.27
CA ALA A 282 -27.13 -1.14 -23.88
C ALA A 282 -25.77 -0.59 -23.42
N ASP A 283 -25.76 0.43 -22.59
CA ASP A 283 -24.59 0.97 -21.94
C ASP A 283 -24.53 0.41 -20.52
N ILE A 284 -23.51 -0.41 -20.23
CA ILE A 284 -23.27 -1.01 -18.92
C ILE A 284 -22.31 -0.12 -18.16
N THR A 285 -22.77 0.40 -17.05
CA THR A 285 -22.01 1.36 -16.23
C THR A 285 -21.68 0.75 -14.87
N ILE A 286 -20.41 0.87 -14.46
CA ILE A 286 -19.92 0.70 -13.10
C ILE A 286 -19.66 2.08 -12.51
N ALA A 287 -20.07 2.31 -11.28
CA ALA A 287 -19.84 3.56 -10.55
C ALA A 287 -19.45 3.26 -9.10
N SER A 288 -18.62 4.12 -8.51
CA SER A 288 -18.38 4.10 -7.07
C SER A 288 -19.66 4.48 -6.34
N LYS A 289 -19.96 3.77 -5.24
CA LYS A 289 -21.09 4.06 -4.39
C LYS A 289 -20.86 5.34 -3.57
N ASP A 290 -19.63 5.55 -3.11
CA ASP A 290 -19.23 6.70 -2.29
C ASP A 290 -19.06 7.97 -3.13
N ASN A 291 -18.63 7.81 -4.41
CA ASN A 291 -18.49 8.91 -5.36
C ASN A 291 -19.10 8.55 -6.73
N PRO A 292 -20.41 8.74 -6.95
CA PRO A 292 -21.09 8.34 -8.19
C PRO A 292 -20.62 9.08 -9.46
N ASN A 293 -19.82 10.16 -9.31
CA ASN A 293 -19.17 10.82 -10.45
C ASN A 293 -17.99 10.01 -10.99
N VAL A 294 -17.37 9.17 -10.16
CA VAL A 294 -16.35 8.22 -10.58
C VAL A 294 -17.04 6.98 -11.13
N LYS A 295 -17.08 6.90 -12.46
CA LYS A 295 -17.77 5.83 -13.20
C LYS A 295 -17.07 5.50 -14.50
N LYS A 296 -17.35 4.30 -15.02
CA LYS A 296 -16.89 3.83 -16.34
C LYS A 296 -17.99 3.07 -17.04
N THR A 297 -18.02 3.13 -18.37
CA THR A 297 -19.08 2.52 -19.18
C THR A 297 -18.48 1.62 -20.25
N CYS A 298 -19.06 0.43 -20.41
CA CYS A 298 -18.85 -0.48 -21.52
C CYS A 298 -20.10 -0.50 -22.42
N VAL A 299 -19.95 -0.23 -23.71
CA VAL A 299 -21.04 -0.30 -24.66
C VAL A 299 -21.24 -1.72 -25.14
N VAL A 300 -22.43 -2.28 -24.93
CA VAL A 300 -22.76 -3.64 -25.33
C VAL A 300 -23.73 -3.64 -26.50
N TYR A 301 -23.37 -4.36 -27.55
CA TYR A 301 -24.20 -4.60 -28.72
C TYR A 301 -24.64 -6.06 -28.72
N VAL A 302 -25.94 -6.29 -28.65
CA VAL A 302 -26.54 -7.64 -28.71
C VAL A 302 -27.10 -7.87 -30.10
N SER A 303 -26.73 -8.97 -30.74
CA SER A 303 -27.14 -9.36 -32.09
C SER A 303 -27.64 -10.80 -32.16
N LYS A 304 -28.31 -11.13 -33.25
CA LYS A 304 -28.56 -12.50 -33.69
C LYS A 304 -27.88 -12.73 -35.03
N ASN A 305 -27.52 -13.97 -35.34
CA ASN A 305 -27.05 -14.32 -36.66
C ASN A 305 -28.18 -14.09 -37.68
N LEU A 306 -27.92 -13.36 -38.73
CA LEU A 306 -28.87 -13.26 -39.83
C LEU A 306 -28.84 -14.59 -40.56
N ILE A 307 -29.96 -15.30 -40.67
CA ILE A 307 -30.11 -16.45 -41.55
C ILE A 307 -30.08 -15.89 -42.96
N SER A 308 -29.01 -16.22 -43.73
CA SER A 308 -28.99 -15.95 -45.17
C SER A 308 -29.98 -16.89 -45.86
N LEU A 309 -31.10 -16.34 -46.32
CA LEU A 309 -31.97 -17.08 -47.24
C LEU A 309 -31.25 -17.19 -48.59
N SER A 310 -30.74 -18.36 -48.91
CA SER A 310 -30.30 -18.68 -50.26
C SER A 310 -31.58 -18.89 -51.11
N TYR A 311 -31.85 -17.97 -52.01
CA TYR A 311 -32.79 -18.22 -53.06
C TYR A 311 -32.15 -19.27 -54.02
N SER A 312 -32.69 -20.47 -54.01
CA SER A 312 -32.48 -21.40 -55.10
C SER A 312 -33.38 -20.98 -56.25
N SER A 313 -32.78 -20.50 -57.33
CA SER A 313 -33.44 -20.32 -58.64
C SER A 313 -33.73 -21.64 -59.28
#